data_b27240b98c8398c59654ad4e7712031a
#
_entry.id   b27240b98c8398c59654ad4e7712031a
#
_cell.length_a   1.000
_cell.length_b   1.000
_cell.length_c   1.000
_cell.angle_alpha   90.00
_cell.angle_beta   90.00
_cell.angle_gamma   90.00
#
_symmetry.space_group_name_H-M   'P 1'
#
loop_
_entity.id
_entity.type
_entity.pdbx_description
1 polymer ?
#
loop_
_entity_poly.entity_id
_entity_poly.type
_entity_poly.pdbx_seq_one_letter_code
_entity_poly.pdbx_strand_id
1 'polypeptide(L)'
;MAQVDVRTAAQTAKPPGVSAVKEIPEVLVDPRTRRRYLRGRFLGKGGFAKCYEITDLASREVFAGKIVPKSMLLKPHQKDKMTMEIAIQRSLSHKHVVGFHGFFEDNDFVYVVLELCRRRSLLELHKRRKAVTEPEARYYLQQTIQGCQYLHSTKVIHRDLKLGNLFLNDEMEVKIGDFGLATKVEFDGERKKTLCGTPNYIAPEVLGKKGHSFEVDIWSLGCIMYTLLVGKPPFETSCLKETYLRIKKNEYSIPKHINPLAAALIQRMLRSDPTTRPTIDELLTDEFFTSGHIPSRLPTTCLTVPPRFSIAPSTIDPSVRKPLTALNKGQDSPMVEKPALAKDEDMVPPELAEPADCYLSDMMVQLTSVNAAKPSELAEIRQDEAEDPACNPIFWISKWVDYSDKYGLGYQLCDNSVGVLFNDSTRLIMYTDGDSLQYIERNNTESYMNVRSYPSALTKKITLLKYFRNYMSEHLLKAGANITPRDGDELARLPFLRTWFRTRSAIILHLSNGTVQINFFQDHTKIILCPLMAAVSYIDEKREFHTYKLSLIEEFGCCKELASRLRYARTMVEKLQNTRSGAAVHVKASA
;
A
#
# COMPACT_ATOMS: atom_id res chain seq x y z
N MET A 1 -36.61 -65.79 -33.46
CA MET A 1 -36.49 -65.77 -32.01
C MET A 1 -35.26 -64.99 -31.69
N ALA A 2 -35.41 -63.71 -31.43
CA ALA A 2 -34.36 -62.86 -30.90
C ALA A 2 -35.05 -61.67 -30.19
N GLN A 3 -34.91 -61.67 -28.91
CA GLN A 3 -35.36 -60.57 -28.06
C GLN A 3 -34.44 -59.41 -28.24
N VAL A 4 -35.02 -58.21 -28.46
CA VAL A 4 -34.31 -56.92 -28.49
C VAL A 4 -34.62 -56.23 -27.16
N ASP A 5 -33.58 -56.06 -26.34
CA ASP A 5 -33.63 -55.27 -25.12
C ASP A 5 -33.53 -53.78 -25.46
N VAL A 6 -34.57 -53.02 -25.14
CA VAL A 6 -34.61 -51.58 -25.21
C VAL A 6 -34.26 -51.04 -23.80
N ARG A 7 -33.03 -50.57 -23.61
CA ARG A 7 -32.65 -49.78 -22.42
C ARG A 7 -33.05 -48.34 -22.60
N THR A 8 -34.07 -47.94 -21.93
CA THR A 8 -34.51 -46.53 -21.78
C THR A 8 -33.50 -45.76 -20.93
N ALA A 9 -32.86 -44.74 -21.49
CA ALA A 9 -32.04 -43.80 -20.76
C ALA A 9 -32.93 -42.89 -19.92
N ALA A 10 -32.82 -43.00 -18.61
CA ALA A 10 -33.43 -42.06 -17.65
C ALA A 10 -32.68 -40.75 -17.69
N GLN A 11 -33.31 -39.73 -18.25
CA GLN A 11 -32.90 -38.31 -18.10
C GLN A 11 -33.12 -37.91 -16.65
N THR A 12 -32.05 -37.73 -15.87
CA THR A 12 -32.11 -37.09 -14.56
C THR A 12 -32.37 -35.60 -14.74
N ALA A 13 -33.58 -35.19 -14.44
CA ALA A 13 -33.98 -33.79 -14.38
C ALA A 13 -33.17 -33.07 -13.28
N LYS A 14 -32.45 -31.99 -13.65
CA LYS A 14 -31.83 -31.06 -12.71
C LYS A 14 -32.93 -30.39 -11.86
N PRO A 15 -32.70 -30.19 -10.54
CA PRO A 15 -33.67 -29.47 -9.71
C PRO A 15 -33.81 -28.01 -10.18
N PRO A 16 -35.03 -27.44 -10.18
CA PRO A 16 -35.26 -26.08 -10.59
C PRO A 16 -34.75 -25.09 -9.52
N GLY A 17 -33.96 -24.10 -9.94
CA GLY A 17 -33.85 -22.86 -9.20
C GLY A 17 -32.52 -22.46 -8.56
N VAL A 18 -31.43 -22.44 -9.34
CA VAL A 18 -30.40 -21.43 -9.09
C VAL A 18 -30.46 -20.48 -10.30
N SER A 19 -31.14 -19.34 -10.12
CA SER A 19 -31.14 -18.28 -11.13
C SER A 19 -29.68 -17.89 -11.36
N ALA A 20 -29.21 -18.05 -12.60
CA ALA A 20 -27.89 -17.60 -13.02
C ALA A 20 -27.73 -16.14 -12.56
N VAL A 21 -26.64 -15.86 -11.82
CA VAL A 21 -26.29 -14.49 -11.43
C VAL A 21 -26.09 -13.72 -12.73
N LYS A 22 -26.99 -12.77 -13.01
CA LYS A 22 -26.87 -11.96 -14.23
C LYS A 22 -25.54 -11.23 -14.23
N GLU A 23 -24.90 -11.18 -15.36
CA GLU A 23 -23.64 -10.49 -15.57
C GLU A 23 -23.85 -8.98 -15.52
N ILE A 24 -22.93 -8.25 -14.89
CA ILE A 24 -22.96 -6.79 -14.83
C ILE A 24 -22.62 -6.25 -16.21
N PRO A 25 -23.48 -5.37 -16.80
CA PRO A 25 -23.24 -4.83 -18.14
C PRO A 25 -21.92 -4.07 -18.24
N GLU A 26 -21.32 -4.06 -19.43
CA GLU A 26 -20.12 -3.26 -19.71
C GLU A 26 -20.44 -1.75 -19.71
N VAL A 27 -21.59 -1.36 -20.22
CA VAL A 27 -22.08 0.02 -20.19
C VAL A 27 -23.28 0.12 -19.24
N LEU A 28 -23.12 0.89 -18.17
CA LEU A 28 -24.15 1.17 -17.19
C LEU A 28 -24.90 2.42 -17.64
N VAL A 29 -26.23 2.38 -17.66
CA VAL A 29 -27.05 3.50 -18.13
C VAL A 29 -28.00 3.92 -17.03
N ASP A 30 -27.91 5.18 -16.61
CA ASP A 30 -28.91 5.77 -15.73
C ASP A 30 -30.22 6.03 -16.54
N PRO A 31 -31.34 5.35 -16.24
CA PRO A 31 -32.54 5.47 -17.01
C PRO A 31 -33.21 6.85 -16.89
N ARG A 32 -32.91 7.64 -15.85
CA ARG A 32 -33.51 8.97 -15.61
C ARG A 32 -32.76 10.06 -16.35
N THR A 33 -31.42 10.08 -16.22
CA THR A 33 -30.55 11.16 -16.77
C THR A 33 -29.99 10.82 -18.13
N ARG A 34 -30.08 9.55 -18.56
CA ARG A 34 -29.46 8.99 -19.77
C ARG A 34 -27.93 9.05 -19.73
N ARG A 35 -27.32 9.34 -18.56
CA ARG A 35 -25.87 9.22 -18.38
C ARG A 35 -25.42 7.80 -18.57
N ARG A 36 -24.25 7.65 -19.18
CA ARG A 36 -23.65 6.36 -19.52
C ARG A 36 -22.27 6.25 -18.88
N TYR A 37 -22.05 5.15 -18.17
CA TYR A 37 -20.77 4.86 -17.54
C TYR A 37 -20.19 3.59 -18.13
N LEU A 38 -18.92 3.64 -18.58
CA LEU A 38 -18.19 2.47 -19.00
C LEU A 38 -17.65 1.77 -17.74
N ARG A 39 -17.96 0.48 -17.58
CA ARG A 39 -17.41 -0.34 -16.50
C ARG A 39 -15.95 -0.64 -16.80
N GLY A 40 -15.06 -0.23 -15.93
CA GLY A 40 -13.63 -0.50 -15.94
C GLY A 40 -13.24 -1.65 -15.02
N ARG A 41 -12.05 -1.55 -14.44
CA ARG A 41 -11.45 -2.60 -13.61
C ARG A 41 -12.23 -2.86 -12.31
N PHE A 42 -12.11 -4.07 -11.85
CA PHE A 42 -12.65 -4.50 -10.55
C PHE A 42 -11.85 -3.89 -9.40
N LEU A 43 -12.53 -3.26 -8.45
CA LEU A 43 -11.92 -2.64 -7.28
C LEU A 43 -11.97 -3.53 -6.03
N GLY A 44 -13.03 -4.33 -5.91
CA GLY A 44 -13.19 -5.20 -4.76
C GLY A 44 -14.62 -5.72 -4.60
N LYS A 45 -14.76 -6.65 -3.67
CA LYS A 45 -16.03 -7.29 -3.32
C LYS A 45 -16.30 -7.03 -1.84
N GLY A 46 -17.50 -6.60 -1.49
CA GLY A 46 -17.93 -6.40 -0.11
C GLY A 46 -19.37 -6.88 0.08
N GLY A 47 -19.61 -7.73 1.07
CA GLY A 47 -20.95 -8.21 1.38
C GLY A 47 -21.72 -8.71 0.15
N PHE A 48 -22.70 -7.95 -0.29
CA PHE A 48 -23.53 -8.25 -1.46
C PHE A 48 -23.15 -7.44 -2.70
N ALA A 49 -22.19 -6.52 -2.60
CA ALA A 49 -21.81 -5.59 -3.66
C ALA A 49 -20.50 -5.98 -4.33
N LYS A 50 -20.38 -5.67 -5.62
CA LYS A 50 -19.12 -5.61 -6.35
C LYS A 50 -18.81 -4.15 -6.68
N CYS A 51 -17.56 -3.73 -6.49
CA CYS A 51 -17.14 -2.37 -6.82
C CYS A 51 -16.24 -2.40 -8.05
N TYR A 52 -16.53 -1.50 -8.99
CA TYR A 52 -15.76 -1.32 -10.21
C TYR A 52 -15.39 0.14 -10.39
N GLU A 53 -14.30 0.39 -11.06
CA GLU A 53 -14.04 1.69 -11.65
C GLU A 53 -15.05 1.92 -12.77
N ILE A 54 -15.67 3.10 -12.82
CA ILE A 54 -16.61 3.46 -13.86
C ILE A 54 -16.27 4.83 -14.41
N THR A 55 -16.29 4.96 -15.74
CA THR A 55 -15.96 6.22 -16.43
C THR A 55 -17.21 6.80 -17.06
N ASP A 56 -17.58 8.03 -16.69
CA ASP A 56 -18.65 8.76 -17.37
C ASP A 56 -18.22 9.04 -18.82
N LEU A 57 -19.00 8.55 -19.78
CA LEU A 57 -18.68 8.69 -21.20
C LEU A 57 -18.79 10.11 -21.72
N ALA A 58 -19.51 10.99 -21.03
CA ALA A 58 -19.68 12.39 -21.42
C ALA A 58 -18.58 13.28 -20.84
N SER A 59 -18.35 13.24 -19.50
CA SER A 59 -17.36 14.07 -18.82
C SER A 59 -15.94 13.49 -18.81
N ARG A 60 -15.81 12.19 -19.06
CA ARG A 60 -14.57 11.43 -18.93
C ARG A 60 -14.06 11.32 -17.49
N GLU A 61 -14.85 11.75 -16.53
CA GLU A 61 -14.54 11.61 -15.11
C GLU A 61 -14.67 10.15 -14.67
N VAL A 62 -13.80 9.74 -13.74
CA VAL A 62 -13.71 8.36 -13.27
C VAL A 62 -14.16 8.28 -11.83
N PHE A 63 -15.06 7.34 -11.54
CA PHE A 63 -15.69 7.12 -10.26
C PHE A 63 -15.53 5.67 -9.79
N ALA A 64 -15.87 5.40 -8.53
CA ALA A 64 -16.11 4.06 -8.03
C ALA A 64 -17.60 3.73 -8.12
N GLY A 65 -17.95 2.67 -8.83
CA GLY A 65 -19.33 2.17 -8.92
C GLY A 65 -19.53 0.99 -7.98
N LYS A 66 -20.32 1.17 -6.91
CA LYS A 66 -20.78 0.07 -6.03
C LYS A 66 -22.04 -0.52 -6.63
N ILE A 67 -21.98 -1.77 -7.11
CA ILE A 67 -23.04 -2.44 -7.87
C ILE A 67 -23.62 -3.56 -7.01
N VAL A 68 -24.90 -3.49 -6.72
CA VAL A 68 -25.63 -4.43 -5.87
C VAL A 68 -26.70 -5.14 -6.68
N PRO A 69 -26.66 -6.47 -6.85
CA PRO A 69 -27.72 -7.23 -7.50
C PRO A 69 -29.04 -7.12 -6.71
N LYS A 70 -30.15 -6.80 -7.38
CA LYS A 70 -31.47 -6.73 -6.74
C LYS A 70 -31.92 -8.09 -6.18
N SER A 71 -31.42 -9.19 -6.73
CA SER A 71 -31.62 -10.54 -6.18
C SER A 71 -31.08 -10.71 -4.76
N MET A 72 -30.12 -9.88 -4.34
CA MET A 72 -29.61 -9.85 -2.96
C MET A 72 -30.42 -8.92 -2.03
N LEU A 73 -31.36 -8.17 -2.57
CA LEU A 73 -32.22 -7.22 -1.85
C LEU A 73 -33.67 -7.69 -1.74
N LEU A 74 -33.93 -9.01 -1.77
CA LEU A 74 -35.26 -9.59 -1.76
C LEU A 74 -35.98 -9.40 -0.42
N LYS A 75 -35.24 -9.41 0.69
CA LYS A 75 -35.80 -9.26 2.02
C LYS A 75 -36.00 -7.78 2.36
N PRO A 76 -37.14 -7.38 2.96
CA PRO A 76 -37.42 -5.98 3.29
C PRO A 76 -36.29 -5.30 4.05
N HIS A 77 -35.75 -5.94 5.09
CA HIS A 77 -34.65 -5.39 5.89
C HIS A 77 -33.34 -5.15 5.10
N GLN A 78 -33.12 -5.85 3.97
CA GLN A 78 -31.96 -5.63 3.10
C GLN A 78 -32.17 -4.39 2.23
N LYS A 79 -33.40 -4.17 1.74
CA LYS A 79 -33.78 -2.94 1.03
C LYS A 79 -33.66 -1.73 1.95
N ASP A 80 -34.20 -1.84 3.17
CA ASP A 80 -34.14 -0.75 4.16
C ASP A 80 -32.71 -0.37 4.49
N LYS A 81 -31.81 -1.36 4.67
CA LYS A 81 -30.39 -1.09 4.86
C LYS A 81 -29.76 -0.36 3.70
N MET A 82 -30.02 -0.78 2.46
CA MET A 82 -29.46 -0.13 1.27
C MET A 82 -30.00 1.29 1.12
N THR A 83 -31.30 1.49 1.35
CA THR A 83 -31.95 2.81 1.33
C THR A 83 -31.35 3.73 2.39
N MET A 84 -31.13 3.22 3.61
CA MET A 84 -30.51 3.99 4.70
C MET A 84 -29.06 4.35 4.38
N GLU A 85 -28.27 3.41 3.86
CA GLU A 85 -26.88 3.66 3.45
C GLU A 85 -26.80 4.78 2.41
N ILE A 86 -27.63 4.72 1.36
CA ILE A 86 -27.71 5.76 0.33
C ILE A 86 -28.15 7.10 0.92
N ALA A 87 -29.19 7.10 1.77
CA ALA A 87 -29.71 8.31 2.38
C ALA A 87 -28.68 9.01 3.28
N ILE A 88 -27.96 8.24 4.10
CA ILE A 88 -26.89 8.76 4.95
C ILE A 88 -25.77 9.31 4.08
N GLN A 89 -25.22 8.51 3.17
CA GLN A 89 -24.05 8.91 2.38
C GLN A 89 -24.34 10.10 1.47
N ARG A 90 -25.55 10.20 0.91
CA ARG A 90 -26.01 11.36 0.13
C ARG A 90 -26.07 12.66 0.95
N SER A 91 -26.30 12.56 2.26
CA SER A 91 -26.39 13.74 3.14
C SER A 91 -25.02 14.25 3.61
N LEU A 92 -23.94 13.52 3.33
CA LEU A 92 -22.59 13.81 3.81
C LEU A 92 -21.75 14.51 2.73
N SER A 93 -21.04 15.57 3.12
CA SER A 93 -20.07 16.27 2.28
C SER A 93 -18.91 16.77 3.13
N HIS A 94 -17.78 16.05 3.11
CA HIS A 94 -16.59 16.41 3.89
C HIS A 94 -15.32 15.87 3.23
N LYS A 95 -14.20 16.60 3.34
CA LYS A 95 -12.94 16.22 2.67
C LYS A 95 -12.42 14.84 3.08
N HIS A 96 -12.73 14.36 4.28
CA HIS A 96 -12.31 13.05 4.81
C HIS A 96 -13.44 12.02 4.84
N VAL A 97 -14.47 12.21 4.03
CA VAL A 97 -15.54 11.24 3.79
C VAL A 97 -15.63 10.98 2.31
N VAL A 98 -15.81 9.72 1.90
CA VAL A 98 -15.94 9.34 0.49
C VAL A 98 -17.13 10.08 -0.12
N GLY A 99 -16.87 10.84 -1.18
CA GLY A 99 -17.85 11.65 -1.88
C GLY A 99 -18.95 10.80 -2.54
N PHE A 100 -20.19 11.27 -2.46
CA PHE A 100 -21.35 10.66 -3.11
C PHE A 100 -21.72 11.47 -4.35
N HIS A 101 -21.67 10.85 -5.53
CA HIS A 101 -21.93 11.49 -6.82
C HIS A 101 -23.31 11.17 -7.38
N GLY A 102 -23.97 10.11 -6.90
CA GLY A 102 -25.31 9.74 -7.31
C GLY A 102 -25.62 8.26 -7.12
N PHE A 103 -26.85 7.91 -7.45
CA PHE A 103 -27.28 6.53 -7.56
C PHE A 103 -28.38 6.39 -8.61
N PHE A 104 -28.45 5.23 -9.21
CA PHE A 104 -29.51 4.84 -10.12
C PHE A 104 -29.74 3.33 -10.04
N GLU A 105 -30.80 2.86 -10.68
CA GLU A 105 -31.12 1.44 -10.70
C GLU A 105 -31.73 1.06 -12.06
N ASP A 106 -31.47 -0.17 -12.46
CA ASP A 106 -32.15 -0.82 -13.57
C ASP A 106 -33.01 -1.99 -13.07
N ASN A 107 -33.41 -2.90 -13.95
CA ASN A 107 -34.23 -4.06 -13.57
C ASN A 107 -33.48 -5.02 -12.63
N ASP A 108 -32.17 -5.12 -12.71
CA ASP A 108 -31.36 -6.16 -12.10
C ASP A 108 -30.42 -5.67 -11.00
N PHE A 109 -29.98 -4.42 -11.07
CA PHE A 109 -28.96 -3.87 -10.18
C PHE A 109 -29.33 -2.49 -9.61
N VAL A 110 -28.76 -2.19 -8.45
CA VAL A 110 -28.63 -0.83 -7.89
C VAL A 110 -27.19 -0.40 -8.03
N TYR A 111 -26.96 0.80 -8.54
CA TYR A 111 -25.65 1.40 -8.80
C TYR A 111 -25.48 2.63 -7.92
N VAL A 112 -24.42 2.67 -7.12
CA VAL A 112 -24.04 3.85 -6.33
C VAL A 112 -22.74 4.39 -6.90
N VAL A 113 -22.73 5.66 -7.29
CA VAL A 113 -21.58 6.35 -7.87
C VAL A 113 -20.86 7.12 -6.77
N LEU A 114 -19.62 6.76 -6.49
CA LEU A 114 -18.82 7.25 -5.38
C LEU A 114 -17.49 7.83 -5.88
N GLU A 115 -16.86 8.65 -5.05
CA GLU A 115 -15.48 9.09 -5.23
C GLU A 115 -14.54 7.89 -5.33
N LEU A 116 -13.64 7.92 -6.32
CA LEU A 116 -12.65 6.86 -6.52
C LEU A 116 -11.39 7.13 -5.68
N CYS A 117 -11.14 6.24 -4.71
CA CYS A 117 -9.94 6.24 -3.89
C CYS A 117 -8.92 5.22 -4.45
N ARG A 118 -8.03 5.68 -5.34
CA ARG A 118 -7.15 4.80 -6.11
C ARG A 118 -6.08 4.09 -5.28
N ARG A 119 -5.73 4.61 -4.09
CA ARG A 119 -4.70 4.02 -3.21
C ARG A 119 -5.24 2.94 -2.28
N ARG A 120 -6.50 2.49 -2.51
CA ARG A 120 -7.18 1.48 -1.70
C ARG A 120 -7.41 1.94 -0.26
N SER A 121 -7.14 1.10 0.74
CA SER A 121 -7.42 1.41 2.13
C SER A 121 -6.21 1.23 3.03
N LEU A 122 -6.30 1.73 4.27
CA LEU A 122 -5.29 1.50 5.31
C LEU A 122 -5.11 0.01 5.64
N LEU A 123 -6.09 -0.84 5.32
CA LEU A 123 -5.93 -2.29 5.47
C LEU A 123 -4.85 -2.84 4.52
N GLU A 124 -4.82 -2.37 3.27
CA GLU A 124 -3.81 -2.80 2.30
C GLU A 124 -2.42 -2.25 2.70
N LEU A 125 -2.36 -1.03 3.21
CA LEU A 125 -1.14 -0.48 3.79
C LEU A 125 -0.66 -1.33 4.97
N HIS A 126 -1.56 -1.66 5.92
CA HIS A 126 -1.25 -2.50 7.07
C HIS A 126 -0.78 -3.91 6.68
N LYS A 127 -1.38 -4.54 5.68
CA LYS A 127 -0.92 -5.85 5.19
C LYS A 127 0.53 -5.82 4.72
N ARG A 128 1.00 -4.71 4.14
CA ARG A 128 2.36 -4.53 3.62
C ARG A 128 3.34 -4.10 4.70
N ARG A 129 2.96 -3.08 5.46
CA ARG A 129 3.82 -2.36 6.40
C ARG A 129 3.78 -2.91 7.82
N LYS A 130 2.70 -3.61 8.18
CA LYS A 130 2.31 -3.98 9.56
C LYS A 130 2.11 -2.73 10.42
N ALA A 131 3.16 -2.27 11.10
CA ALA A 131 3.13 -1.00 11.81
C ALA A 131 3.60 0.16 10.90
N VAL A 132 3.17 1.37 11.22
CA VAL A 132 3.63 2.61 10.58
C VAL A 132 4.37 3.47 11.61
N THR A 133 5.13 4.45 11.14
CA THR A 133 5.83 5.39 12.03
C THR A 133 4.82 6.28 12.76
N GLU A 134 5.22 6.82 13.90
CA GLU A 134 4.35 7.67 14.72
C GLU A 134 3.85 8.94 13.99
N PRO A 135 4.68 9.67 13.20
CA PRO A 135 4.18 10.78 12.39
C PRO A 135 3.17 10.35 11.32
N GLU A 136 3.34 9.17 10.67
CA GLU A 136 2.34 8.62 9.75
C GLU A 136 1.04 8.29 10.49
N ALA A 137 1.13 7.66 11.66
CA ALA A 137 -0.04 7.35 12.47
C ALA A 137 -0.82 8.61 12.86
N ARG A 138 -0.12 9.68 13.29
CA ARG A 138 -0.75 10.98 13.55
C ARG A 138 -1.45 11.55 12.32
N TYR A 139 -0.81 11.50 11.17
CA TYR A 139 -1.37 11.99 9.91
C TYR A 139 -2.69 11.29 9.56
N TYR A 140 -2.69 9.95 9.54
CA TYR A 140 -3.90 9.19 9.22
C TYR A 140 -5.00 9.33 10.27
N LEU A 141 -4.62 9.30 11.55
CA LEU A 141 -5.58 9.43 12.66
C LEU A 141 -6.20 10.83 12.72
N GLN A 142 -5.41 11.90 12.56
CA GLN A 142 -5.92 13.28 12.55
C GLN A 142 -7.04 13.44 11.52
N GLN A 143 -6.82 12.97 10.30
CA GLN A 143 -7.80 13.05 9.22
C GLN A 143 -9.03 12.18 9.48
N THR A 144 -8.82 10.97 10.02
CA THR A 144 -9.91 10.08 10.42
C THR A 144 -10.77 10.71 11.51
N ILE A 145 -10.14 11.30 12.54
CA ILE A 145 -10.84 11.99 13.62
C ILE A 145 -11.62 13.19 13.09
N GLN A 146 -11.05 14.02 12.20
CA GLN A 146 -11.76 15.14 11.56
C GLN A 146 -12.99 14.66 10.78
N GLY A 147 -12.87 13.56 10.04
CA GLY A 147 -14.01 12.93 9.37
C GLY A 147 -15.07 12.46 10.37
N CYS A 148 -14.68 11.83 11.48
CA CYS A 148 -15.60 11.39 12.53
C CYS A 148 -16.24 12.56 13.28
N GLN A 149 -15.54 13.66 13.54
CA GLN A 149 -16.11 14.90 14.12
C GLN A 149 -17.26 15.40 13.24
N TYR A 150 -17.03 15.43 11.92
CA TYR A 150 -18.10 15.81 10.99
C TYR A 150 -19.29 14.84 11.04
N LEU A 151 -19.05 13.52 11.07
CA LEU A 151 -20.12 12.52 11.17
C LEU A 151 -20.92 12.72 12.48
N HIS A 152 -20.24 12.86 13.61
CA HIS A 152 -20.90 13.04 14.91
C HIS A 152 -21.67 14.36 14.99
N SER A 153 -21.14 15.46 14.41
CA SER A 153 -21.85 16.75 14.34
C SER A 153 -23.14 16.67 13.50
N THR A 154 -23.17 15.79 12.49
CA THR A 154 -24.36 15.52 11.69
C THR A 154 -25.25 14.40 12.26
N LYS A 155 -25.00 14.00 13.53
CA LYS A 155 -25.72 12.95 14.26
C LYS A 155 -25.62 11.56 13.60
N VAL A 156 -24.54 11.28 12.89
CA VAL A 156 -24.27 9.97 12.27
C VAL A 156 -23.22 9.21 13.08
N ILE A 157 -23.54 7.96 13.46
CA ILE A 157 -22.61 6.99 14.03
C ILE A 157 -22.22 6.01 12.93
N HIS A 158 -20.91 5.84 12.69
CA HIS A 158 -20.42 4.94 11.64
C HIS A 158 -20.56 3.46 12.00
N ARG A 159 -20.21 3.07 13.22
CA ARG A 159 -20.34 1.73 13.82
C ARG A 159 -19.49 0.61 13.21
N ASP A 160 -18.74 0.87 12.14
CA ASP A 160 -17.83 -0.09 11.51
C ASP A 160 -16.52 0.57 11.06
N LEU A 161 -15.98 1.47 11.88
CA LEU A 161 -14.65 2.04 11.61
C LEU A 161 -13.60 0.94 11.75
N LYS A 162 -12.82 0.76 10.70
CA LYS A 162 -11.71 -0.19 10.60
C LYS A 162 -10.78 0.21 9.48
N LEU A 163 -9.58 -0.35 9.46
CA LEU A 163 -8.60 -0.04 8.40
C LEU A 163 -9.13 -0.27 6.98
N GLY A 164 -10.03 -1.24 6.77
CA GLY A 164 -10.62 -1.53 5.47
C GLY A 164 -11.62 -0.48 4.97
N ASN A 165 -12.19 0.33 5.87
CA ASN A 165 -13.16 1.37 5.56
C ASN A 165 -12.55 2.78 5.55
N LEU A 166 -11.22 2.88 5.77
CA LEU A 166 -10.44 4.10 5.66
C LEU A 166 -9.65 4.05 4.35
N PHE A 167 -10.23 4.66 3.32
CA PHE A 167 -9.67 4.68 1.98
C PHE A 167 -8.63 5.79 1.84
N LEU A 168 -7.74 5.67 0.85
CA LEU A 168 -6.74 6.66 0.52
C LEU A 168 -6.96 7.16 -0.92
N ASN A 169 -7.03 8.48 -1.08
CA ASN A 169 -7.07 9.11 -2.40
C ASN A 169 -5.68 9.19 -3.03
N ASP A 170 -5.55 9.84 -4.18
CA ASP A 170 -4.27 9.95 -4.89
C ASP A 170 -3.23 10.77 -4.10
N GLU A 171 -3.66 11.69 -3.26
CA GLU A 171 -2.85 12.54 -2.39
C GLU A 171 -2.52 11.87 -1.04
N MET A 172 -2.82 10.60 -0.87
CA MET A 172 -2.65 9.85 0.39
C MET A 172 -3.51 10.38 1.55
N GLU A 173 -4.57 11.13 1.27
CA GLU A 173 -5.52 11.61 2.27
C GLU A 173 -6.55 10.53 2.60
N VAL A 174 -6.96 10.48 3.86
CA VAL A 174 -7.95 9.52 4.35
C VAL A 174 -9.36 9.94 3.95
N LYS A 175 -10.15 8.97 3.48
CA LYS A 175 -11.56 9.07 3.16
C LYS A 175 -12.32 7.95 3.88
N ILE A 176 -13.20 8.31 4.82
CA ILE A 176 -14.08 7.35 5.52
C ILE A 176 -15.15 6.89 4.55
N GLY A 177 -15.33 5.59 4.39
CA GLY A 177 -16.37 5.03 3.52
C GLY A 177 -17.00 3.77 4.09
N ASP A 178 -17.90 3.16 3.31
CA ASP A 178 -18.74 2.02 3.68
C ASP A 178 -19.69 2.31 4.86
N PHE A 179 -20.78 3.00 4.56
CA PHE A 179 -21.84 3.38 5.50
C PHE A 179 -22.91 2.30 5.69
N GLY A 180 -22.67 1.06 5.26
CA GLY A 180 -23.63 -0.05 5.33
C GLY A 180 -24.06 -0.45 6.75
N LEU A 181 -23.34 -0.03 7.78
CA LEU A 181 -23.71 -0.19 9.19
C LEU A 181 -23.95 1.15 9.90
N ALA A 182 -23.83 2.27 9.22
CA ALA A 182 -24.06 3.58 9.82
C ALA A 182 -25.53 3.78 10.23
N THR A 183 -25.75 4.66 11.19
CA THR A 183 -27.09 5.02 11.65
C THR A 183 -27.14 6.48 12.07
N LYS A 184 -28.31 7.08 11.95
CA LYS A 184 -28.56 8.44 12.43
C LYS A 184 -29.18 8.42 13.82
N VAL A 185 -28.74 9.31 14.67
CA VAL A 185 -29.33 9.56 15.99
C VAL A 185 -30.46 10.58 15.80
N GLU A 186 -31.68 10.21 16.20
CA GLU A 186 -32.85 11.03 16.00
C GLU A 186 -33.03 12.09 17.11
N PHE A 187 -32.64 11.75 18.34
CA PHE A 187 -32.74 12.65 19.50
C PHE A 187 -31.58 12.44 20.47
N ASP A 188 -31.28 13.45 21.25
CA ASP A 188 -30.17 13.40 22.20
C ASP A 188 -30.43 12.35 23.30
N GLY A 189 -29.42 11.53 23.56
CA GLY A 189 -29.51 10.41 24.49
C GLY A 189 -30.05 9.10 23.89
N GLU A 190 -30.39 9.07 22.60
CA GLU A 190 -30.79 7.84 21.95
C GLU A 190 -29.64 6.81 21.94
N ARG A 191 -29.96 5.56 22.30
CA ARG A 191 -29.01 4.45 22.28
C ARG A 191 -29.51 3.34 21.36
N LYS A 192 -28.70 2.99 20.36
CA LYS A 192 -28.98 1.91 19.40
C LYS A 192 -28.69 0.55 20.04
N LYS A 193 -29.47 -0.49 19.69
CA LYS A 193 -29.33 -1.83 20.28
C LYS A 193 -28.89 -2.91 19.27
N THR A 194 -28.64 -2.51 18.02
CA THR A 194 -28.24 -3.43 16.94
C THR A 194 -26.85 -4.00 17.22
N LEU A 195 -26.71 -5.33 17.22
CA LEU A 195 -25.40 -5.98 17.24
C LEU A 195 -24.76 -5.85 15.85
N CYS A 196 -23.76 -5.02 15.71
CA CYS A 196 -23.05 -4.78 14.46
C CYS A 196 -21.61 -4.36 14.70
N GLY A 197 -20.79 -4.41 13.65
CA GLY A 197 -19.39 -4.06 13.66
C GLY A 197 -18.46 -5.24 13.31
N THR A 198 -17.21 -4.94 13.05
CA THR A 198 -16.18 -5.93 12.72
C THR A 198 -15.60 -6.54 14.00
N PRO A 199 -15.39 -7.86 14.08
CA PRO A 199 -15.03 -8.54 15.33
C PRO A 199 -13.88 -7.96 16.14
N ASN A 200 -12.79 -7.54 15.49
CA ASN A 200 -11.61 -6.99 16.19
C ASN A 200 -11.78 -5.53 16.65
N TYR A 201 -12.83 -4.84 16.21
CA TYR A 201 -13.07 -3.40 16.45
C TYR A 201 -14.38 -3.12 17.17
N ILE A 202 -15.17 -4.17 17.50
CA ILE A 202 -16.47 -4.04 18.17
C ILE A 202 -16.30 -3.67 19.63
N ALA A 203 -17.08 -2.69 20.10
CA ALA A 203 -17.02 -2.22 21.48
C ALA A 203 -17.71 -3.18 22.46
N PRO A 204 -17.27 -3.26 23.73
CA PRO A 204 -17.82 -4.19 24.71
C PRO A 204 -19.30 -3.98 25.02
N GLU A 205 -19.81 -2.74 25.02
CA GLU A 205 -21.22 -2.41 25.22
C GLU A 205 -22.12 -2.93 24.08
N VAL A 206 -21.59 -2.99 22.83
CA VAL A 206 -22.28 -3.60 21.70
C VAL A 206 -22.41 -5.10 21.88
N LEU A 207 -21.32 -5.78 22.28
CA LEU A 207 -21.35 -7.21 22.63
C LEU A 207 -22.24 -7.53 23.82
N GLY A 208 -22.35 -6.59 24.76
CA GLY A 208 -23.20 -6.70 25.94
C GLY A 208 -24.66 -6.33 25.70
N LYS A 209 -25.02 -5.84 24.50
CA LYS A 209 -26.38 -5.35 24.16
C LYS A 209 -26.94 -4.29 25.12
N LYS A 210 -26.07 -3.51 25.75
CA LYS A 210 -26.44 -2.48 26.75
C LYS A 210 -26.94 -1.18 26.09
N GLY A 211 -26.95 -1.11 24.78
CA GLY A 211 -27.20 0.10 24.00
C GLY A 211 -25.92 0.91 23.80
N HIS A 212 -25.79 1.54 22.63
CA HIS A 212 -24.57 2.26 22.20
C HIS A 212 -24.92 3.54 21.44
N SER A 213 -23.98 4.48 21.43
CA SER A 213 -24.06 5.73 20.68
C SER A 213 -22.66 6.07 20.10
N PHE A 214 -22.27 7.32 20.05
CA PHE A 214 -21.04 7.79 19.43
C PHE A 214 -19.73 7.18 20.01
N GLU A 215 -19.78 6.74 21.25
CA GLU A 215 -18.63 6.17 21.98
C GLU A 215 -18.07 4.89 21.34
N VAL A 216 -18.86 4.20 20.50
CA VAL A 216 -18.38 3.01 19.78
C VAL A 216 -17.37 3.35 18.70
N ASP A 217 -17.51 4.53 18.07
CA ASP A 217 -16.56 5.01 17.07
C ASP A 217 -15.22 5.39 17.75
N ILE A 218 -15.26 5.94 18.98
CA ILE A 218 -14.06 6.21 19.78
C ILE A 218 -13.30 4.92 20.10
N TRP A 219 -14.00 3.87 20.53
CA TRP A 219 -13.41 2.55 20.75
C TRP A 219 -12.74 2.02 19.46
N SER A 220 -13.43 2.09 18.35
CA SER A 220 -12.89 1.65 17.05
C SER A 220 -11.65 2.45 16.64
N LEU A 221 -11.62 3.78 16.87
CA LEU A 221 -10.44 4.63 16.68
C LEU A 221 -9.27 4.20 17.57
N GLY A 222 -9.52 3.81 18.81
CA GLY A 222 -8.51 3.26 19.71
C GLY A 222 -7.90 1.97 19.18
N CYS A 223 -8.74 1.06 18.65
CA CYS A 223 -8.27 -0.17 17.99
C CYS A 223 -7.47 0.12 16.73
N ILE A 224 -7.87 1.12 15.93
CA ILE A 224 -7.16 1.56 14.73
C ILE A 224 -5.79 2.13 15.11
N MET A 225 -5.74 3.04 16.09
CA MET A 225 -4.49 3.63 16.58
C MET A 225 -3.51 2.56 17.07
N TYR A 226 -4.00 1.65 17.90
CA TYR A 226 -3.20 0.52 18.36
C TYR A 226 -2.66 -0.30 17.19
N THR A 227 -3.53 -0.65 16.23
CA THR A 227 -3.14 -1.47 15.07
C THR A 227 -2.10 -0.78 14.19
N LEU A 228 -2.22 0.52 13.96
CA LEU A 228 -1.26 1.30 13.17
C LEU A 228 0.12 1.37 13.85
N LEU A 229 0.18 1.50 15.16
CA LEU A 229 1.44 1.65 15.90
C LEU A 229 2.08 0.30 16.27
N VAL A 230 1.27 -0.72 16.58
CA VAL A 230 1.76 -2.03 17.05
C VAL A 230 1.87 -3.07 15.94
N GLY A 231 1.12 -2.91 14.85
CA GLY A 231 1.15 -3.82 13.70
C GLY A 231 0.17 -5.00 13.78
N LYS A 232 -0.67 -5.07 14.82
CA LYS A 232 -1.75 -6.05 14.98
C LYS A 232 -2.88 -5.48 15.85
N PRO A 233 -4.13 -5.94 15.71
CA PRO A 233 -5.24 -5.51 16.56
C PRO A 233 -5.03 -5.87 18.05
N PRO A 234 -5.57 -5.03 18.99
CA PRO A 234 -5.31 -5.21 20.44
C PRO A 234 -5.88 -6.51 21.00
N PHE A 235 -7.00 -6.99 20.50
CA PHE A 235 -7.75 -8.14 21.04
C PHE A 235 -7.68 -9.38 20.16
N GLU A 236 -6.92 -9.35 19.06
CA GLU A 236 -6.86 -10.42 18.08
C GLU A 236 -6.41 -11.75 18.67
N THR A 237 -7.15 -12.82 18.32
CA THR A 237 -6.80 -14.21 18.60
C THR A 237 -7.19 -15.09 17.41
N SER A 238 -6.74 -16.34 17.40
CA SER A 238 -7.13 -17.32 16.37
C SER A 238 -8.60 -17.74 16.47
N CYS A 239 -9.28 -17.47 17.61
CA CYS A 239 -10.65 -17.88 17.87
C CYS A 239 -11.55 -16.67 18.16
N LEU A 240 -12.62 -16.51 17.38
CA LEU A 240 -13.58 -15.42 17.53
C LEU A 240 -14.20 -15.32 18.94
N LYS A 241 -14.50 -16.46 19.56
CA LYS A 241 -15.05 -16.51 20.93
C LYS A 241 -14.06 -15.93 21.94
N GLU A 242 -12.78 -16.28 21.81
CA GLU A 242 -11.72 -15.77 22.67
C GLU A 242 -11.51 -14.26 22.45
N THR A 243 -11.50 -13.80 21.21
CA THR A 243 -11.45 -12.35 20.89
C THR A 243 -12.58 -11.60 21.61
N TYR A 244 -13.81 -12.10 21.56
CA TYR A 244 -14.93 -11.47 22.25
C TYR A 244 -14.81 -11.51 23.78
N LEU A 245 -14.21 -12.57 24.34
CA LEU A 245 -13.91 -12.63 25.78
C LEU A 245 -12.89 -11.59 26.19
N ARG A 246 -11.80 -11.43 25.43
CA ARG A 246 -10.78 -10.40 25.66
C ARG A 246 -11.37 -8.99 25.60
N ILE A 247 -12.22 -8.72 24.59
CA ILE A 247 -12.91 -7.43 24.47
C ILE A 247 -13.78 -7.17 25.71
N LYS A 248 -14.60 -8.13 26.16
CA LYS A 248 -15.47 -7.99 27.33
C LYS A 248 -14.70 -7.78 28.62
N LYS A 249 -13.53 -8.40 28.77
CA LYS A 249 -12.65 -8.25 29.93
C LYS A 249 -11.67 -7.09 29.79
N ASN A 250 -11.62 -6.46 28.61
CA ASN A 250 -10.65 -5.42 28.25
C ASN A 250 -9.19 -5.90 28.40
N GLU A 251 -8.91 -7.15 28.01
CA GLU A 251 -7.59 -7.77 28.13
C GLU A 251 -6.75 -7.51 26.88
N TYR A 252 -5.84 -6.57 26.95
CA TYR A 252 -4.81 -6.30 25.94
C TYR A 252 -3.56 -5.75 26.62
N SER A 253 -2.44 -5.75 25.90
CA SER A 253 -1.18 -5.18 26.40
C SER A 253 -0.58 -4.24 25.37
N ILE A 254 -0.03 -3.12 25.82
CA ILE A 254 0.68 -2.19 24.95
C ILE A 254 2.18 -2.47 25.08
N PRO A 255 2.90 -2.75 23.97
CA PRO A 255 4.33 -2.99 23.99
C PRO A 255 5.11 -1.80 24.57
N LYS A 256 6.20 -2.07 25.29
CA LYS A 256 7.00 -1.04 26.00
C LYS A 256 7.66 -0.01 25.08
N HIS A 257 7.86 -0.34 23.80
CA HIS A 257 8.46 0.56 22.81
C HIS A 257 7.49 1.63 22.29
N ILE A 258 6.19 1.50 22.58
CA ILE A 258 5.20 2.50 22.18
C ILE A 258 5.36 3.75 23.04
N ASN A 259 5.37 4.91 22.39
CA ASN A 259 5.44 6.22 23.05
C ASN A 259 4.42 6.31 24.21
N PRO A 260 4.82 6.76 25.40
CA PRO A 260 3.93 6.87 26.55
C PRO A 260 2.67 7.71 26.29
N LEU A 261 2.75 8.78 25.50
CA LEU A 261 1.60 9.61 25.13
C LEU A 261 0.61 8.83 24.25
N ALA A 262 1.13 8.09 23.27
CA ALA A 262 0.31 7.21 22.45
C ALA A 262 -0.35 6.10 23.28
N ALA A 263 0.40 5.49 24.20
CA ALA A 263 -0.12 4.45 25.09
C ALA A 263 -1.24 4.99 26.00
N ALA A 264 -1.06 6.17 26.58
CA ALA A 264 -2.05 6.83 27.43
C ALA A 264 -3.35 7.14 26.65
N LEU A 265 -3.24 7.66 25.43
CA LEU A 265 -4.41 7.95 24.58
C LEU A 265 -5.15 6.67 24.20
N ILE A 266 -4.44 5.61 23.77
CA ILE A 266 -5.04 4.29 23.48
C ILE A 266 -5.81 3.77 24.70
N GLN A 267 -5.22 3.82 25.90
CA GLN A 267 -5.87 3.38 27.13
C GLN A 267 -7.14 4.17 27.45
N ARG A 268 -7.16 5.46 27.19
CA ARG A 268 -8.34 6.31 27.38
C ARG A 268 -9.45 5.95 26.38
N MET A 269 -9.12 5.75 25.12
CA MET A 269 -10.10 5.36 24.08
C MET A 269 -10.65 3.93 24.29
N LEU A 270 -9.82 3.00 24.78
CA LEU A 270 -10.18 1.61 25.02
C LEU A 270 -10.66 1.35 26.46
N ARG A 271 -11.34 2.29 27.11
CA ARG A 271 -12.00 2.06 28.40
C ARG A 271 -13.26 1.23 28.22
N SER A 272 -13.49 0.26 29.12
CA SER A 272 -14.67 -0.61 29.10
C SER A 272 -15.97 0.17 29.25
N ASP A 273 -15.98 1.17 30.15
CA ASP A 273 -17.10 2.09 30.35
C ASP A 273 -17.09 3.15 29.25
N PRO A 274 -18.10 3.15 28.34
CA PRO A 274 -18.16 4.10 27.24
C PRO A 274 -18.24 5.56 27.69
N THR A 275 -18.83 5.83 28.88
CA THR A 275 -19.00 7.20 29.40
C THR A 275 -17.69 7.84 29.86
N THR A 276 -16.66 7.04 30.08
CA THR A 276 -15.33 7.49 30.53
C THR A 276 -14.34 7.67 29.37
N ARG A 277 -14.73 7.31 28.14
CA ARG A 277 -13.92 7.55 26.93
C ARG A 277 -13.93 9.03 26.59
N PRO A 278 -12.85 9.57 25.99
CA PRO A 278 -12.86 10.93 25.47
C PRO A 278 -13.93 11.11 24.39
N THR A 279 -14.45 12.31 24.27
CA THR A 279 -15.28 12.70 23.12
C THR A 279 -14.43 12.83 21.88
N ILE A 280 -15.06 12.86 20.69
CA ILE A 280 -14.31 13.03 19.44
C ILE A 280 -13.59 14.38 19.38
N ASP A 281 -14.13 15.41 20.00
CA ASP A 281 -13.55 16.77 20.02
C ASP A 281 -12.32 16.88 20.92
N GLU A 282 -12.25 16.07 21.99
CA GLU A 282 -11.11 16.02 22.89
C GLU A 282 -9.90 15.30 22.29
N LEU A 283 -10.09 14.45 21.26
CA LEU A 283 -9.00 13.62 20.73
C LEU A 283 -7.87 14.45 20.10
N LEU A 284 -8.19 15.45 19.27
CA LEU A 284 -7.16 16.24 18.57
C LEU A 284 -6.45 17.26 19.47
N THR A 285 -7.01 17.51 20.67
CA THR A 285 -6.36 18.35 21.69
C THR A 285 -5.43 17.55 22.60
N ASP A 286 -5.41 16.22 22.48
CA ASP A 286 -4.54 15.35 23.26
C ASP A 286 -3.05 15.61 22.94
N GLU A 287 -2.21 15.42 23.96
CA GLU A 287 -0.78 15.68 23.90
C GLU A 287 -0.07 14.83 22.83
N PHE A 288 -0.59 13.64 22.51
CA PHE A 288 -0.08 12.83 21.42
C PHE A 288 -0.10 13.57 20.06
N PHE A 289 -1.14 14.37 19.79
CA PHE A 289 -1.23 15.14 18.55
C PHE A 289 -0.55 16.51 18.64
N THR A 290 -0.58 17.15 19.81
CA THR A 290 -0.11 18.54 19.96
C THR A 290 1.40 18.65 20.17
N SER A 291 2.04 17.63 20.78
CA SER A 291 3.48 17.63 21.05
C SER A 291 4.34 17.00 19.94
N GLY A 292 3.73 16.24 19.03
CA GLY A 292 4.44 15.48 18.02
C GLY A 292 4.35 16.07 16.62
N HIS A 293 5.33 15.74 15.77
CA HIS A 293 5.30 16.15 14.37
C HIS A 293 4.16 15.48 13.61
N ILE A 294 3.35 16.26 12.89
CA ILE A 294 2.35 15.80 11.95
C ILE A 294 2.77 16.30 10.56
N PRO A 295 3.09 15.40 9.61
CA PRO A 295 3.44 15.83 8.26
C PRO A 295 2.24 16.47 7.57
N SER A 296 2.48 17.50 6.76
CA SER A 296 1.43 18.15 5.97
C SER A 296 0.89 17.27 4.85
N ARG A 297 1.73 16.36 4.34
CA ARG A 297 1.41 15.36 3.31
C ARG A 297 2.30 14.13 3.46
N LEU A 298 1.85 13.00 2.92
CA LEU A 298 2.64 11.77 2.84
C LEU A 298 2.86 11.39 1.37
N PRO A 299 4.08 10.95 1.00
CA PRO A 299 4.34 10.44 -0.34
C PRO A 299 3.69 9.07 -0.54
N THR A 300 3.41 8.70 -1.78
CA THR A 300 2.86 7.38 -2.12
C THR A 300 3.80 6.22 -1.77
N THR A 301 5.09 6.49 -1.59
CA THR A 301 6.08 5.53 -1.07
C THR A 301 5.73 5.00 0.30
N CYS A 302 4.98 5.75 1.13
CA CYS A 302 4.49 5.29 2.43
C CYS A 302 3.65 4.01 2.33
N LEU A 303 3.10 3.70 1.15
CA LEU A 303 2.41 2.44 0.91
C LEU A 303 3.32 1.22 1.03
N THR A 304 4.63 1.39 0.89
CA THR A 304 5.60 0.29 0.88
C THR A 304 6.74 0.44 1.88
N VAL A 305 7.23 1.66 2.11
CA VAL A 305 8.38 1.94 2.99
C VAL A 305 8.09 3.14 3.90
N PRO A 306 8.69 3.18 5.11
CA PRO A 306 8.58 4.35 5.98
C PRO A 306 9.19 5.59 5.31
N PRO A 307 8.55 6.77 5.39
CA PRO A 307 9.15 8.01 4.94
C PRO A 307 10.29 8.45 5.88
N ARG A 308 11.27 9.16 5.34
CA ARG A 308 12.21 9.93 6.17
C ARG A 308 11.62 11.31 6.38
N PHE A 309 11.26 11.62 7.60
CA PHE A 309 10.90 12.99 7.97
C PHE A 309 12.21 13.75 8.21
N SER A 310 12.69 14.48 7.18
CA SER A 310 13.75 15.47 7.39
C SER A 310 13.20 16.53 8.33
N ILE A 311 13.87 16.74 9.45
CA ILE A 311 13.64 17.96 10.26
C ILE A 311 13.88 19.12 9.32
N ALA A 312 12.86 19.93 9.07
CA ALA A 312 12.95 21.04 8.12
C ALA A 312 14.14 21.94 8.46
N PRO A 313 14.92 22.41 7.46
CA PRO A 313 16.10 23.21 7.74
C PRO A 313 15.81 24.61 8.27
N SER A 314 14.58 24.93 8.65
CA SER A 314 14.15 26.24 9.16
C SER A 314 14.59 26.61 10.58
N THR A 315 15.28 25.70 11.28
CA THR A 315 15.81 25.98 12.64
C THR A 315 17.30 25.67 12.82
N ILE A 316 18.01 25.30 11.75
CA ILE A 316 19.47 25.12 11.84
C ILE A 316 20.11 26.37 11.24
N ASP A 317 20.67 27.19 12.11
CA ASP A 317 21.57 28.30 11.77
C ASP A 317 22.64 27.79 10.78
N PRO A 318 22.78 28.41 9.57
CA PRO A 318 23.77 27.98 8.57
C PRO A 318 25.21 27.93 9.10
N SER A 319 25.48 28.55 10.25
CA SER A 319 26.81 28.58 10.90
C SER A 319 27.18 27.26 11.62
N VAL A 320 26.25 26.31 11.81
CA VAL A 320 26.48 25.05 12.56
C VAL A 320 26.83 23.85 11.64
N ARG A 321 26.85 24.03 10.32
CA ARG A 321 27.41 23.01 9.42
C ARG A 321 28.93 22.97 9.55
N LYS A 322 29.45 22.19 10.51
CA LYS A 322 30.90 21.89 10.55
C LYS A 322 31.25 21.13 9.28
N PRO A 323 32.16 21.67 8.43
CA PRO A 323 32.66 20.91 7.29
C PRO A 323 33.44 19.68 7.80
N LEU A 324 33.31 18.56 7.10
CA LEU A 324 34.04 17.31 7.38
C LEU A 324 35.59 17.45 7.34
N THR A 325 36.10 18.61 6.95
CA THR A 325 37.54 18.94 6.91
C THR A 325 38.20 19.13 8.28
N ALA A 326 37.46 19.10 9.40
CA ALA A 326 38.00 19.30 10.73
C ALA A 326 38.53 17.99 11.40
N LEU A 327 38.45 16.83 10.72
CA LEU A 327 38.87 15.52 11.29
C LEU A 327 40.30 15.09 10.93
N ASN A 328 41.08 15.91 10.19
CA ASN A 328 42.46 15.57 9.84
C ASN A 328 43.49 16.59 10.34
N LYS A 329 43.48 16.90 11.62
CA LYS A 329 44.66 17.44 12.31
C LYS A 329 44.83 16.69 13.61
N GLY A 330 45.71 15.70 13.57
CA GLY A 330 46.24 15.11 14.78
C GLY A 330 47.12 16.11 15.50
N GLN A 331 46.96 16.18 16.80
CA GLN A 331 48.01 16.35 17.78
C GLN A 331 47.44 16.25 19.20
N ASP A 332 48.07 15.37 19.92
CA ASP A 332 48.19 15.04 21.33
C ASP A 332 47.51 15.87 22.41
N SER A 333 46.73 15.12 23.26
CA SER A 333 46.66 15.09 24.75
C SER A 333 45.99 16.25 25.51
N PRO A 334 45.45 16.06 26.74
CA PRO A 334 45.10 14.85 27.49
C PRO A 334 43.62 14.78 27.94
N MET A 335 43.27 13.63 28.52
CA MET A 335 41.99 13.26 29.14
C MET A 335 41.41 14.29 30.10
N VAL A 336 40.12 14.65 29.85
CA VAL A 336 39.19 15.03 30.90
C VAL A 336 37.87 14.32 30.62
N GLU A 337 37.52 13.44 31.53
CA GLU A 337 36.21 12.80 31.55
C GLU A 337 35.11 13.84 31.66
N LYS A 338 34.11 13.80 30.77
CA LYS A 338 32.80 14.41 30.95
C LYS A 338 31.70 13.43 30.62
N PRO A 339 30.57 13.46 31.32
CA PRO A 339 29.58 12.39 31.31
C PRO A 339 28.90 12.24 29.96
N ALA A 340 28.59 10.98 29.63
CA ALA A 340 27.90 10.57 28.44
C ALA A 340 26.51 11.22 28.36
N LEU A 341 26.33 12.13 27.43
CA LEU A 341 25.02 12.49 26.90
C LEU A 341 24.62 11.37 25.94
N ALA A 342 23.50 10.73 26.27
CA ALA A 342 22.90 9.71 25.43
C ALA A 342 22.68 10.27 24.02
N LYS A 343 23.25 9.61 23.04
CA LYS A 343 22.89 9.80 21.65
C LYS A 343 21.50 9.19 21.50
N ASP A 344 20.50 10.01 21.28
CA ASP A 344 19.25 9.59 20.66
C ASP A 344 19.59 9.15 19.23
N GLU A 345 19.97 7.89 19.07
CA GLU A 345 19.85 7.20 17.81
C GLU A 345 18.36 7.01 17.60
N ASP A 346 17.83 7.55 16.48
CA ASP A 346 16.50 7.21 15.96
C ASP A 346 16.45 5.69 15.73
N MET A 347 16.16 4.96 16.82
CA MET A 347 15.97 3.51 16.75
C MET A 347 14.60 3.27 16.11
N VAL A 348 14.63 2.95 14.82
CA VAL A 348 13.51 2.27 14.16
C VAL A 348 13.23 1.02 14.99
N PRO A 349 11.98 0.81 15.47
CA PRO A 349 11.63 -0.39 16.22
C PRO A 349 12.08 -1.64 15.44
N PRO A 350 12.64 -2.67 16.09
CA PRO A 350 13.15 -3.85 15.41
C PRO A 350 12.10 -4.56 14.52
N GLU A 351 10.81 -4.38 14.79
CA GLU A 351 9.71 -4.88 13.96
C GLU A 351 9.47 -4.06 12.67
N LEU A 352 10.03 -2.86 12.57
CA LEU A 352 9.99 -1.99 11.38
C LEU A 352 11.27 -2.04 10.55
N ALA A 353 12.29 -2.76 11.01
CA ALA A 353 13.53 -2.94 10.25
C ALA A 353 13.26 -3.74 8.97
N GLU A 354 13.85 -3.28 7.85
CA GLU A 354 13.79 -4.01 6.60
C GLU A 354 14.40 -5.41 6.78
N PRO A 355 13.76 -6.49 6.25
CA PRO A 355 14.31 -7.84 6.36
C PRO A 355 15.71 -7.91 5.75
N ALA A 356 16.59 -8.68 6.35
CA ALA A 356 17.97 -8.84 5.88
C ALA A 356 18.04 -9.31 4.42
N ASP A 357 17.06 -10.08 3.94
CA ASP A 357 16.94 -10.57 2.57
C ASP A 357 16.25 -9.61 1.60
N CYS A 358 15.85 -8.41 2.04
CA CYS A 358 15.12 -7.43 1.26
C CYS A 358 13.90 -8.02 0.56
N TYR A 359 13.07 -8.74 1.32
CA TYR A 359 11.79 -9.32 0.88
C TYR A 359 11.89 -10.38 -0.22
N LEU A 360 13.07 -10.97 -0.49
CA LEU A 360 13.20 -12.04 -1.49
C LEU A 360 12.43 -13.30 -1.10
N SER A 361 12.32 -13.61 0.19
CA SER A 361 11.54 -14.75 0.69
C SER A 361 10.04 -14.55 0.45
N ASP A 362 9.52 -13.34 0.72
CA ASP A 362 8.12 -13.00 0.43
C ASP A 362 7.83 -13.07 -1.07
N MET A 363 8.73 -12.54 -1.89
CA MET A 363 8.61 -12.61 -3.36
C MET A 363 8.62 -14.06 -3.86
N MET A 364 9.45 -14.93 -3.28
CA MET A 364 9.49 -16.35 -3.62
C MET A 364 8.16 -17.05 -3.33
N VAL A 365 7.56 -16.78 -2.16
CA VAL A 365 6.24 -17.32 -1.80
C VAL A 365 5.17 -16.85 -2.79
N GLN A 366 5.13 -15.55 -3.10
CA GLN A 366 4.18 -14.95 -4.05
C GLN A 366 4.32 -15.54 -5.46
N LEU A 367 5.56 -15.66 -5.96
CA LEU A 367 5.81 -16.25 -7.28
C LEU A 367 5.52 -17.75 -7.33
N THR A 368 5.70 -18.46 -6.23
CA THR A 368 5.37 -19.89 -6.14
C THR A 368 3.85 -20.07 -6.19
N SER A 369 3.08 -19.26 -5.46
CA SER A 369 1.61 -19.29 -5.46
C SER A 369 1.05 -19.02 -6.86
N VAL A 370 1.43 -17.89 -7.48
CA VAL A 370 0.89 -17.51 -8.81
C VAL A 370 1.25 -18.53 -9.89
N ASN A 371 2.44 -19.12 -9.84
CA ASN A 371 2.83 -20.15 -10.82
C ASN A 371 2.10 -21.47 -10.60
N ALA A 372 1.78 -21.84 -9.35
CA ALA A 372 1.00 -23.02 -9.02
C ALA A 372 -0.46 -22.91 -9.51
N ALA A 373 -1.01 -21.70 -9.54
CA ALA A 373 -2.36 -21.43 -10.08
C ALA A 373 -2.47 -21.58 -11.61
N LYS A 374 -1.34 -21.72 -12.33
CA LYS A 374 -1.29 -21.87 -13.78
C LYS A 374 -2.15 -20.84 -14.54
N PRO A 375 -1.91 -19.55 -14.37
CA PRO A 375 -2.82 -18.49 -14.80
C PRO A 375 -3.05 -18.42 -16.31
N SER A 376 -2.19 -19.02 -17.14
CA SER A 376 -2.37 -19.09 -18.60
C SER A 376 -3.14 -20.32 -19.08
N GLU A 377 -3.56 -21.22 -18.15
CA GLU A 377 -4.31 -22.45 -18.45
C GLU A 377 -5.76 -22.37 -17.94
N LEU A 378 -6.20 -21.23 -17.42
CA LEU A 378 -7.59 -21.02 -16.97
C LEU A 378 -8.55 -21.11 -18.17
N ALA A 379 -9.76 -21.62 -17.93
CA ALA A 379 -10.78 -21.78 -18.97
C ALA A 379 -11.20 -20.44 -19.60
N GLU A 380 -11.13 -19.35 -18.82
CA GLU A 380 -11.39 -17.98 -19.28
C GLU A 380 -10.33 -17.06 -18.71
N ILE A 381 -9.61 -16.36 -19.57
CA ILE A 381 -8.57 -15.40 -19.17
C ILE A 381 -9.13 -13.99 -19.30
N ARG A 382 -9.17 -13.27 -18.17
CA ARG A 382 -9.63 -11.88 -18.07
C ARG A 382 -8.53 -11.01 -17.46
N GLN A 383 -7.40 -10.94 -18.17
CA GLN A 383 -6.18 -10.28 -17.69
C GLN A 383 -6.42 -8.81 -17.31
N ASP A 384 -7.30 -8.11 -18.02
CA ASP A 384 -7.64 -6.70 -17.74
C ASP A 384 -8.28 -6.52 -16.34
N GLU A 385 -8.98 -7.54 -15.84
CA GLU A 385 -9.53 -7.54 -14.47
C GLU A 385 -8.43 -7.72 -13.38
N ALA A 386 -7.28 -8.25 -13.75
CA ALA A 386 -6.12 -8.36 -12.87
C ALA A 386 -5.29 -7.07 -12.81
N GLU A 387 -5.54 -6.09 -13.70
CA GLU A 387 -4.80 -4.84 -13.75
C GLU A 387 -5.14 -3.94 -12.56
N ASP A 388 -4.10 -3.43 -11.88
CA ASP A 388 -4.23 -2.55 -10.73
C ASP A 388 -3.19 -1.42 -10.76
N PRO A 389 -3.48 -0.28 -11.42
CA PRO A 389 -2.58 0.88 -11.44
C PRO A 389 -2.25 1.46 -10.06
N ALA A 390 -3.04 1.16 -9.02
CA ALA A 390 -2.70 1.55 -7.64
C ALA A 390 -1.46 0.80 -7.11
N CYS A 391 -1.11 -0.32 -7.74
CA CYS A 391 0.07 -1.12 -7.44
C CYS A 391 1.30 -0.77 -8.30
N ASN A 392 1.25 0.31 -9.09
CA ASN A 392 2.41 0.75 -9.88
C ASN A 392 3.62 0.96 -8.98
N PRO A 393 4.81 0.46 -9.38
CA PRO A 393 6.03 0.68 -8.62
C PRO A 393 6.36 2.18 -8.61
N ILE A 394 6.90 2.65 -7.49
CA ILE A 394 7.31 4.06 -7.33
C ILE A 394 8.65 4.27 -8.01
N PHE A 395 9.54 3.29 -7.90
CA PHE A 395 10.86 3.31 -8.51
C PHE A 395 11.12 2.05 -9.34
N TRP A 396 11.66 2.26 -10.53
CA TRP A 396 12.23 1.20 -11.38
C TRP A 396 13.44 1.75 -12.13
N ILE A 397 14.28 0.85 -12.65
CA ILE A 397 15.42 1.24 -13.46
C ILE A 397 14.96 1.52 -14.88
N SER A 398 14.99 2.79 -15.26
CA SER A 398 14.57 3.26 -16.59
C SER A 398 15.66 3.08 -17.65
N LYS A 399 16.93 3.19 -17.24
CA LYS A 399 18.12 3.00 -18.10
C LYS A 399 19.23 2.32 -17.31
N TRP A 400 20.08 1.58 -17.98
CA TRP A 400 21.28 0.98 -17.37
C TRP A 400 22.40 0.78 -18.39
N VAL A 401 23.65 0.74 -17.90
CA VAL A 401 24.84 0.52 -18.70
C VAL A 401 25.79 -0.38 -17.91
N ASP A 402 26.22 -1.45 -18.55
CA ASP A 402 27.17 -2.41 -17.96
C ASP A 402 28.61 -2.08 -18.38
N TYR A 403 29.39 -1.55 -17.46
CA TYR A 403 30.83 -1.37 -17.54
C TYR A 403 31.56 -2.14 -16.44
N SER A 404 31.01 -3.28 -16.03
CA SER A 404 31.56 -4.10 -14.95
C SER A 404 32.95 -4.68 -15.25
N ASP A 405 33.34 -4.72 -16.52
CA ASP A 405 34.72 -5.11 -16.90
C ASP A 405 35.77 -4.13 -16.36
N LYS A 406 35.41 -2.86 -16.10
CA LYS A 406 36.36 -1.82 -15.65
C LYS A 406 35.89 -1.11 -14.36
N TYR A 407 34.64 -0.76 -14.26
CA TYR A 407 34.16 0.17 -13.24
C TYR A 407 32.98 -0.34 -12.42
N GLY A 408 31.94 -0.88 -13.08
CA GLY A 408 30.71 -1.28 -12.45
C GLY A 408 29.50 -1.09 -13.36
N LEU A 409 28.29 -1.17 -12.79
CA LEU A 409 27.03 -0.97 -13.48
C LEU A 409 26.44 0.40 -13.11
N GLY A 410 26.22 1.23 -14.13
CA GLY A 410 25.49 2.49 -14.03
C GLY A 410 24.02 2.30 -14.32
N TYR A 411 23.14 3.00 -13.60
CA TYR A 411 21.68 2.96 -13.80
C TYR A 411 21.03 4.31 -13.54
N GLN A 412 19.88 4.52 -14.17
CA GLN A 412 19.01 5.67 -13.94
C GLN A 412 17.64 5.16 -13.49
N LEU A 413 17.11 5.71 -12.41
CA LEU A 413 15.76 5.44 -11.95
C LEU A 413 14.72 6.24 -12.77
N CYS A 414 13.45 5.90 -12.61
CA CYS A 414 12.36 6.55 -13.34
C CYS A 414 12.18 8.03 -13.00
N ASP A 415 12.62 8.48 -11.83
CA ASP A 415 12.64 9.89 -11.39
C ASP A 415 13.83 10.71 -11.95
N ASN A 416 14.70 10.09 -12.76
CA ASN A 416 15.95 10.61 -13.31
C ASN A 416 17.13 10.70 -12.34
N SER A 417 17.02 10.24 -11.11
CA SER A 417 18.20 10.01 -10.25
C SER A 417 19.12 8.95 -10.88
N VAL A 418 20.41 9.08 -10.68
CA VAL A 418 21.44 8.23 -11.31
C VAL A 418 22.28 7.57 -10.23
N GLY A 419 22.47 6.25 -10.34
CA GLY A 419 23.33 5.49 -9.45
C GLY A 419 24.39 4.66 -10.17
N VAL A 420 25.44 4.33 -9.46
CA VAL A 420 26.48 3.38 -9.90
C VAL A 420 26.76 2.40 -8.78
N LEU A 421 26.69 1.11 -9.09
CA LEU A 421 27.25 0.05 -8.26
C LEU A 421 28.65 -0.29 -8.80
N PHE A 422 29.67 0.09 -8.04
CA PHE A 422 31.07 -0.14 -8.41
C PHE A 422 31.51 -1.58 -8.15
N ASN A 423 32.55 -2.02 -8.85
CA ASN A 423 33.13 -3.36 -8.70
C ASN A 423 33.66 -3.64 -7.28
N ASP A 424 33.97 -2.60 -6.53
CA ASP A 424 34.40 -2.69 -5.12
C ASP A 424 33.20 -2.80 -4.15
N SER A 425 31.99 -3.01 -4.66
CA SER A 425 30.75 -3.11 -3.89
C SER A 425 30.29 -1.84 -3.18
N THR A 426 30.92 -0.70 -3.44
CA THR A 426 30.41 0.60 -3.00
C THR A 426 29.39 1.15 -3.99
N ARG A 427 28.56 2.08 -3.56
CA ARG A 427 27.51 2.68 -4.38
C ARG A 427 27.54 4.19 -4.26
N LEU A 428 27.24 4.88 -5.35
CA LEU A 428 27.13 6.33 -5.39
C LEU A 428 25.86 6.69 -6.16
N ILE A 429 25.04 7.55 -5.58
CA ILE A 429 23.76 8.00 -6.15
C ILE A 429 23.79 9.53 -6.23
N MET A 430 23.36 10.06 -7.36
CA MET A 430 23.10 11.47 -7.59
C MET A 430 21.59 11.67 -7.66
N TYR A 431 21.07 12.59 -6.87
CA TYR A 431 19.66 12.93 -6.84
C TYR A 431 19.24 13.72 -8.09
N THR A 432 17.95 13.92 -8.27
CA THR A 432 17.35 14.62 -9.42
C THR A 432 17.78 16.07 -9.53
N ASP A 433 18.17 16.69 -8.40
CA ASP A 433 18.71 18.07 -8.37
C ASP A 433 20.09 18.21 -9.03
N GLY A 434 20.75 17.08 -9.34
CA GLY A 434 22.08 17.04 -9.95
C GLY A 434 23.23 17.52 -9.06
N ASP A 435 22.95 17.86 -7.79
CA ASP A 435 23.93 18.36 -6.81
C ASP A 435 24.08 17.44 -5.59
N SER A 436 22.98 16.92 -5.06
CA SER A 436 22.99 16.02 -3.88
C SER A 436 23.51 14.65 -4.25
N LEU A 437 24.39 14.11 -3.41
CA LEU A 437 25.03 12.80 -3.57
C LEU A 437 24.83 11.96 -2.31
N GLN A 438 24.58 10.67 -2.48
CA GLN A 438 24.59 9.66 -1.44
C GLN A 438 25.66 8.62 -1.77
N TYR A 439 26.63 8.44 -0.89
CA TYR A 439 27.65 7.40 -0.99
C TYR A 439 27.38 6.31 0.04
N ILE A 440 27.41 5.06 -0.41
CA ILE A 440 27.11 3.88 0.42
C ILE A 440 28.32 2.97 0.39
N GLU A 441 28.91 2.72 1.55
CA GLU A 441 30.05 1.83 1.74
C GLU A 441 29.65 0.35 1.66
N ARG A 442 30.64 -0.55 1.66
CA ARG A 442 30.43 -2.01 1.64
C ARG A 442 29.63 -2.52 2.83
N ASN A 443 29.82 -1.89 3.98
CA ASN A 443 29.10 -2.19 5.24
C ASN A 443 27.71 -1.56 5.33
N ASN A 444 27.25 -0.94 4.23
CA ASN A 444 26.00 -0.17 4.11
C ASN A 444 25.97 1.14 4.93
N THR A 445 27.09 1.63 5.42
CA THR A 445 27.18 2.97 5.99
C THR A 445 26.92 4.02 4.90
N GLU A 446 26.00 4.94 5.16
CA GLU A 446 25.58 5.98 4.23
C GLU A 446 26.20 7.32 4.59
N SER A 447 26.70 8.03 3.59
CA SER A 447 27.24 9.39 3.71
C SER A 447 26.58 10.30 2.68
N TYR A 448 26.16 11.49 3.10
CA TYR A 448 25.51 12.47 2.26
C TYR A 448 26.42 13.65 2.00
N MET A 449 26.52 14.11 0.76
CA MET A 449 27.39 15.20 0.32
C MET A 449 26.79 15.88 -0.92
N ASN A 450 27.49 16.86 -1.48
CA ASN A 450 27.08 17.47 -2.75
C ASN A 450 28.24 17.51 -3.75
N VAL A 451 27.92 17.77 -5.03
CA VAL A 451 28.88 17.79 -6.14
C VAL A 451 29.94 18.88 -5.98
N ARG A 452 29.69 19.91 -5.16
CA ARG A 452 30.60 21.03 -4.90
C ARG A 452 31.50 20.79 -3.69
N SER A 453 31.09 19.89 -2.78
CA SER A 453 31.83 19.61 -1.53
C SER A 453 31.77 18.13 -1.21
N TYR A 454 32.84 17.40 -1.47
CA TYR A 454 32.99 15.98 -1.23
C TYR A 454 34.45 15.62 -0.92
N PRO A 455 34.72 14.49 -0.23
CA PRO A 455 36.05 14.00 0.04
C PRO A 455 36.83 13.71 -1.25
N SER A 456 38.09 14.14 -1.32
CA SER A 456 38.96 13.95 -2.51
C SER A 456 39.11 12.50 -2.95
N ALA A 457 39.01 11.54 -2.01
CA ALA A 457 39.03 10.11 -2.29
C ALA A 457 37.87 9.67 -3.24
N LEU A 458 36.75 10.39 -3.31
CA LEU A 458 35.62 10.07 -4.15
C LEU A 458 35.66 10.73 -5.53
N THR A 459 36.66 11.56 -5.83
CA THR A 459 36.75 12.32 -7.09
C THR A 459 36.61 11.43 -8.32
N LYS A 460 37.33 10.28 -8.37
CA LYS A 460 37.22 9.35 -9.51
C LYS A 460 35.82 8.76 -9.65
N LYS A 461 35.18 8.38 -8.54
CA LYS A 461 33.84 7.79 -8.54
C LYS A 461 32.78 8.82 -8.97
N ILE A 462 32.88 10.04 -8.50
CA ILE A 462 31.96 11.14 -8.90
C ILE A 462 32.15 11.49 -10.37
N THR A 463 33.38 11.50 -10.87
CA THR A 463 33.65 11.71 -12.30
C THR A 463 33.01 10.59 -13.14
N LEU A 464 33.18 9.34 -12.75
CA LEU A 464 32.54 8.18 -13.42
C LEU A 464 31.02 8.29 -13.39
N LEU A 465 30.42 8.64 -12.24
CA LEU A 465 28.97 8.83 -12.13
C LEU A 465 28.46 9.88 -13.13
N LYS A 466 29.17 11.00 -13.30
CA LYS A 466 28.85 12.03 -14.30
C LYS A 466 28.95 11.49 -15.73
N TYR A 467 29.95 10.67 -16.04
CA TYR A 467 30.07 10.02 -17.35
C TYR A 467 28.89 9.05 -17.61
N PHE A 468 28.56 8.21 -16.64
CA PHE A 468 27.38 7.33 -16.75
C PHE A 468 26.09 8.10 -16.98
N ARG A 469 25.87 9.18 -16.22
CA ARG A 469 24.70 10.05 -16.38
C ARG A 469 24.61 10.63 -17.79
N ASN A 470 25.69 11.23 -18.27
CA ASN A 470 25.72 11.88 -19.59
C ASN A 470 25.48 10.84 -20.70
N TYR A 471 26.19 9.71 -20.66
CA TYR A 471 26.01 8.63 -21.62
C TYR A 471 24.56 8.11 -21.66
N MET A 472 23.95 7.83 -20.50
CA MET A 472 22.57 7.37 -20.44
C MET A 472 21.57 8.44 -20.92
N SER A 473 21.85 9.72 -20.67
CA SER A 473 21.02 10.82 -21.13
C SER A 473 21.02 10.93 -22.65
N GLU A 474 22.19 10.83 -23.27
CA GLU A 474 22.37 11.09 -24.70
C GLU A 474 22.03 9.88 -25.59
N HIS A 475 22.23 8.65 -25.10
CA HIS A 475 22.21 7.47 -25.96
C HIS A 475 21.14 6.44 -25.64
N LEU A 476 20.44 6.53 -24.50
CA LEU A 476 19.48 5.52 -24.10
C LEU A 476 18.05 6.09 -23.98
N LEU A 477 17.08 5.28 -24.43
CA LEU A 477 15.66 5.59 -24.26
C LEU A 477 15.17 5.20 -22.86
N LYS A 478 14.30 5.99 -22.30
CA LYS A 478 13.71 5.79 -20.96
C LYS A 478 12.61 4.73 -21.02
N ALA A 479 12.72 3.68 -20.22
CA ALA A 479 11.66 2.70 -20.03
C ALA A 479 10.55 3.28 -19.14
N GLY A 480 9.28 3.14 -19.54
CA GLY A 480 8.14 3.70 -18.81
C GLY A 480 8.07 5.24 -18.89
N ALA A 481 8.48 5.83 -20.02
CA ALA A 481 8.47 7.29 -20.22
C ALA A 481 7.07 7.92 -20.11
N ASN A 482 6.02 7.13 -20.31
CA ASN A 482 4.62 7.58 -20.30
C ASN A 482 4.04 7.73 -18.88
N ILE A 483 4.79 7.32 -17.85
CA ILE A 483 4.35 7.43 -16.46
C ILE A 483 4.97 8.69 -15.87
N THR A 484 4.11 9.64 -15.51
CA THR A 484 4.53 10.87 -14.81
C THR A 484 4.80 10.56 -13.33
N PRO A 485 5.92 11.06 -12.75
CA PRO A 485 6.13 11.07 -11.31
C PRO A 485 5.00 11.82 -10.60
N ARG A 486 4.65 11.41 -9.40
CA ARG A 486 3.55 12.00 -8.63
C ARG A 486 4.09 13.02 -7.64
N ASP A 487 3.30 14.04 -7.36
CA ASP A 487 3.61 15.03 -6.32
C ASP A 487 3.77 14.33 -4.96
N GLY A 488 4.85 14.64 -4.24
CA GLY A 488 5.17 14.06 -2.95
C GLY A 488 6.24 12.96 -2.98
N ASP A 489 6.60 12.43 -4.16
CA ASP A 489 7.64 11.41 -4.29
C ASP A 489 9.04 11.95 -3.96
N GLU A 490 9.23 13.27 -3.91
CA GLU A 490 10.48 13.92 -3.49
C GLU A 490 10.85 13.65 -2.01
N LEU A 491 9.88 13.22 -1.19
CA LEU A 491 10.13 12.82 0.21
C LEU A 491 10.50 11.34 0.32
N ALA A 492 10.47 10.60 -0.78
CA ALA A 492 10.75 9.18 -0.78
C ALA A 492 12.24 8.91 -0.62
N ARG A 493 12.56 7.85 0.15
CA ARG A 493 13.90 7.31 0.17
C ARG A 493 14.19 6.67 -1.19
N LEU A 494 15.24 7.16 -1.88
CA LEU A 494 15.68 6.56 -3.13
C LEU A 494 16.22 5.15 -2.88
N PRO A 495 15.75 4.14 -3.61
CA PRO A 495 16.36 2.84 -3.57
C PRO A 495 17.68 2.84 -4.36
N PHE A 496 18.61 2.03 -3.91
CA PHE A 496 19.85 1.80 -4.63
C PHE A 496 19.95 0.36 -5.14
N LEU A 497 20.74 0.16 -6.18
CA LEU A 497 21.00 -1.18 -6.70
C LEU A 497 21.84 -1.97 -5.68
N ARG A 498 21.24 -3.03 -5.14
CA ARG A 498 21.86 -3.89 -4.13
C ARG A 498 22.75 -4.95 -4.76
N THR A 499 22.21 -5.62 -5.78
CA THR A 499 22.92 -6.64 -6.55
C THR A 499 22.31 -6.80 -7.94
N TRP A 500 23.05 -7.37 -8.85
CA TRP A 500 22.61 -7.70 -10.19
C TRP A 500 23.41 -8.87 -10.74
N PHE A 501 22.84 -9.54 -11.72
CA PHE A 501 23.56 -10.49 -12.54
C PHE A 501 22.94 -10.61 -13.93
N ARG A 502 23.67 -11.24 -14.83
CA ARG A 502 23.30 -11.38 -16.23
C ARG A 502 23.21 -12.85 -16.61
N THR A 503 22.20 -13.18 -17.41
CA THR A 503 22.05 -14.48 -18.08
C THR A 503 22.19 -14.29 -19.58
N ARG A 504 22.07 -15.36 -20.37
CA ARG A 504 22.02 -15.25 -21.83
C ARG A 504 20.77 -14.50 -22.33
N SER A 505 19.67 -14.56 -21.58
CA SER A 505 18.35 -14.03 -21.99
C SER A 505 17.94 -12.72 -21.31
N ALA A 506 18.53 -12.39 -20.16
CA ALA A 506 18.09 -11.23 -19.39
C ALA A 506 19.15 -10.67 -18.46
N ILE A 507 18.98 -9.41 -18.04
CA ILE A 507 19.65 -8.84 -16.85
C ILE A 507 18.65 -8.78 -15.71
N ILE A 508 19.09 -9.17 -14.52
CA ILE A 508 18.32 -9.18 -13.27
C ILE A 508 18.91 -8.12 -12.34
N LEU A 509 18.07 -7.23 -11.85
CA LEU A 509 18.43 -6.06 -11.05
C LEU A 509 17.60 -6.08 -9.75
N HIS A 510 18.26 -6.09 -8.59
CA HIS A 510 17.59 -6.12 -7.28
C HIS A 510 17.88 -4.82 -6.53
N LEU A 511 16.85 -4.06 -6.21
CA LEU A 511 16.93 -2.79 -5.49
C LEU A 511 16.80 -2.99 -3.97
N SER A 512 17.29 -2.02 -3.20
CA SER A 512 17.27 -2.04 -1.72
C SER A 512 15.87 -2.04 -1.12
N ASN A 513 14.85 -1.55 -1.84
CA ASN A 513 13.44 -1.59 -1.41
C ASN A 513 12.74 -2.93 -1.73
N GLY A 514 13.48 -3.97 -2.11
CA GLY A 514 12.95 -5.29 -2.45
C GLY A 514 12.47 -5.46 -3.88
N THR A 515 12.41 -4.40 -4.68
CA THR A 515 12.01 -4.50 -6.09
C THR A 515 13.02 -5.34 -6.87
N VAL A 516 12.54 -6.34 -7.61
CA VAL A 516 13.33 -7.11 -8.58
C VAL A 516 12.86 -6.78 -9.98
N GLN A 517 13.76 -6.27 -10.80
CA GLN A 517 13.49 -5.98 -12.21
C GLN A 517 14.26 -6.93 -13.11
N ILE A 518 13.59 -7.45 -14.14
CA ILE A 518 14.17 -8.34 -15.15
C ILE A 518 13.92 -7.74 -16.52
N ASN A 519 14.99 -7.44 -17.25
CA ASN A 519 14.91 -6.92 -18.61
C ASN A 519 15.38 -8.00 -19.58
N PHE A 520 14.50 -8.43 -20.47
CA PHE A 520 14.78 -9.46 -21.48
C PHE A 520 15.45 -8.85 -22.70
N PHE A 521 16.46 -9.55 -23.25
CA PHE A 521 17.27 -9.00 -24.36
C PHE A 521 16.63 -9.23 -25.72
N GLN A 522 15.89 -10.31 -25.88
CA GLN A 522 15.39 -10.74 -27.18
C GLN A 522 14.26 -9.83 -27.69
N ASP A 523 13.29 -9.55 -26.84
CA ASP A 523 12.05 -8.81 -27.17
C ASP A 523 11.97 -7.44 -26.48
N HIS A 524 12.99 -7.09 -25.69
CA HIS A 524 13.06 -5.86 -24.91
C HIS A 524 11.94 -5.69 -23.86
N THR A 525 11.16 -6.74 -23.59
CA THR A 525 10.15 -6.75 -22.54
C THR A 525 10.80 -6.65 -21.16
N LYS A 526 10.06 -6.16 -20.19
CA LYS A 526 10.56 -6.03 -18.81
C LYS A 526 9.46 -6.41 -17.84
N ILE A 527 9.85 -7.04 -16.73
CA ILE A 527 8.99 -7.20 -15.57
C ILE A 527 9.62 -6.54 -14.35
N ILE A 528 8.79 -5.92 -13.53
CA ILE A 528 9.18 -5.25 -12.31
C ILE A 528 8.31 -5.84 -11.20
N LEU A 529 8.93 -6.59 -10.31
CA LEU A 529 8.26 -7.28 -9.21
C LEU A 529 8.40 -6.45 -7.93
N CYS A 530 7.30 -6.14 -7.29
CA CYS A 530 7.27 -5.46 -6.01
C CYS A 530 6.67 -6.39 -4.94
N PRO A 531 7.48 -6.97 -4.03
CA PRO A 531 6.98 -7.91 -3.03
C PRO A 531 6.04 -7.23 -2.03
N LEU A 532 6.27 -5.97 -1.70
CA LEU A 532 5.45 -5.20 -0.77
C LEU A 532 4.05 -4.90 -1.32
N MET A 533 3.92 -4.71 -2.64
CA MET A 533 2.64 -4.53 -3.32
C MET A 533 2.02 -5.88 -3.73
N ALA A 534 2.77 -6.98 -3.65
CA ALA A 534 2.42 -8.28 -4.24
C ALA A 534 1.94 -8.12 -5.69
N ALA A 535 2.73 -7.40 -6.48
CA ALA A 535 2.37 -6.98 -7.83
C ALA A 535 3.54 -7.16 -8.81
N VAL A 536 3.18 -7.31 -10.08
CA VAL A 536 4.10 -7.31 -11.21
C VAL A 536 3.70 -6.22 -12.19
N SER A 537 4.65 -5.35 -12.56
CA SER A 537 4.48 -4.47 -13.71
C SER A 537 5.17 -5.09 -14.92
N TYR A 538 4.49 -5.06 -16.04
CA TYR A 538 4.96 -5.61 -17.30
C TYR A 538 5.05 -4.50 -18.33
N ILE A 539 6.23 -4.34 -18.91
CA ILE A 539 6.46 -3.47 -20.07
C ILE A 539 6.58 -4.41 -21.26
N ASP A 540 5.61 -4.35 -22.15
CA ASP A 540 5.50 -5.22 -23.31
C ASP A 540 6.40 -4.79 -24.49
N GLU A 541 6.33 -5.49 -25.60
CA GLU A 541 7.09 -5.20 -26.83
C GLU A 541 6.72 -3.84 -27.45
N LYS A 542 5.48 -3.39 -27.24
CA LYS A 542 4.98 -2.07 -27.68
C LYS A 542 5.38 -0.95 -26.73
N ARG A 543 6.04 -1.27 -25.61
CA ARG A 543 6.42 -0.38 -24.51
C ARG A 543 5.22 0.13 -23.70
N GLU A 544 4.08 -0.54 -23.75
CA GLU A 544 2.95 -0.29 -22.90
C GLU A 544 3.26 -0.81 -21.48
N PHE A 545 2.83 -0.06 -20.47
CA PHE A 545 3.14 -0.35 -19.08
C PHE A 545 1.86 -0.73 -18.34
N HIS A 546 1.76 -1.98 -17.95
CA HIS A 546 0.64 -2.54 -17.21
C HIS A 546 1.09 -3.06 -15.84
N THR A 547 0.29 -2.86 -14.81
CA THR A 547 0.58 -3.41 -13.48
C THR A 547 -0.55 -4.30 -13.02
N TYR A 548 -0.19 -5.52 -12.64
CA TYR A 548 -1.12 -6.55 -12.21
C TYR A 548 -0.84 -6.94 -10.76
N LYS A 549 -1.88 -7.15 -9.98
CA LYS A 549 -1.77 -7.74 -8.65
C LYS A 549 -1.67 -9.26 -8.79
N LEU A 550 -0.67 -9.89 -8.15
CA LEU A 550 -0.42 -11.33 -8.30
C LEU A 550 -1.62 -12.19 -7.88
N SER A 551 -2.33 -11.82 -6.81
CA SER A 551 -3.55 -12.54 -6.39
C SER A 551 -4.71 -12.43 -7.40
N LEU A 552 -4.77 -11.35 -8.18
CA LEU A 552 -5.78 -11.21 -9.24
C LEU A 552 -5.37 -11.95 -10.51
N ILE A 553 -4.07 -12.09 -10.77
CA ILE A 553 -3.57 -13.01 -11.82
C ILE A 553 -3.94 -14.46 -11.49
N GLU A 554 -3.87 -14.88 -10.22
CA GLU A 554 -4.32 -16.21 -9.79
C GLU A 554 -5.81 -16.43 -10.07
N GLU A 555 -6.64 -15.39 -9.88
CA GLU A 555 -8.11 -15.47 -10.03
C GLU A 555 -8.56 -15.31 -11.50
N PHE A 556 -8.00 -14.35 -12.24
CA PHE A 556 -8.48 -13.96 -13.57
C PHE A 556 -7.58 -14.43 -14.70
N GLY A 557 -6.42 -14.97 -14.39
CA GLY A 557 -5.46 -15.45 -15.38
C GLY A 557 -4.63 -14.34 -16.02
N CYS A 558 -3.70 -14.76 -16.89
CA CYS A 558 -2.91 -13.86 -17.72
C CYS A 558 -2.45 -14.53 -19.01
N CYS A 559 -1.95 -13.73 -19.96
CA CYS A 559 -1.41 -14.23 -21.23
C CYS A 559 -0.20 -15.16 -21.02
N LYS A 560 0.07 -16.01 -22.00
CA LYS A 560 1.16 -17.00 -21.97
C LYS A 560 2.53 -16.35 -21.79
N GLU A 561 2.74 -15.18 -22.37
CA GLU A 561 3.98 -14.40 -22.29
C GLU A 561 4.24 -14.00 -20.85
N LEU A 562 3.31 -13.32 -20.19
CA LEU A 562 3.45 -12.90 -18.81
C LEU A 562 3.62 -14.09 -17.87
N ALA A 563 2.84 -15.17 -18.03
CA ALA A 563 2.99 -16.39 -17.26
C ALA A 563 4.40 -17.01 -17.42
N SER A 564 4.95 -17.01 -18.64
CA SER A 564 6.32 -17.46 -18.89
C SER A 564 7.35 -16.59 -18.18
N ARG A 565 7.17 -15.26 -18.18
CA ARG A 565 8.04 -14.32 -17.46
C ARG A 565 7.97 -14.52 -15.94
N LEU A 566 6.81 -14.80 -15.38
CA LEU A 566 6.64 -15.09 -13.94
C LEU A 566 7.33 -16.41 -13.53
N ARG A 567 7.28 -17.45 -14.37
CA ARG A 567 8.03 -18.70 -14.14
C ARG A 567 9.54 -18.45 -14.16
N TYR A 568 10.01 -17.70 -15.14
CA TYR A 568 11.42 -17.30 -15.22
C TYR A 568 11.85 -16.48 -14.00
N ALA A 569 11.01 -15.53 -13.58
CA ALA A 569 11.28 -14.70 -12.41
C ALA A 569 11.48 -15.53 -11.14
N ARG A 570 10.64 -16.54 -10.90
CA ARG A 570 10.78 -17.45 -9.75
C ARG A 570 12.18 -18.07 -9.71
N THR A 571 12.64 -18.59 -10.85
CA THR A 571 14.00 -19.19 -10.94
C THR A 571 15.10 -18.15 -10.71
N MET A 572 14.91 -16.90 -11.14
CA MET A 572 15.90 -15.84 -10.92
C MET A 572 15.93 -15.36 -9.46
N VAL A 573 14.79 -15.29 -8.80
CA VAL A 573 14.70 -14.96 -7.36
C VAL A 573 15.36 -16.05 -6.52
N GLU A 574 15.17 -17.32 -6.85
CA GLU A 574 15.86 -18.44 -6.21
C GLU A 574 17.41 -18.31 -6.34
N LYS A 575 17.89 -17.93 -7.51
CA LYS A 575 19.33 -17.64 -7.71
C LYS A 575 19.82 -16.46 -6.87
N LEU A 576 19.03 -15.38 -6.75
CA LEU A 576 19.36 -14.24 -5.89
C LEU A 576 19.47 -14.65 -4.41
N GLN A 577 18.61 -15.53 -3.92
CA GLN A 577 18.68 -16.06 -2.55
C GLN A 577 19.93 -16.91 -2.33
N ASN A 578 20.25 -17.80 -3.28
CA ASN A 578 21.40 -18.71 -3.19
C ASN A 578 22.75 -17.98 -3.31
N THR A 579 22.84 -16.87 -4.03
CA THR A 579 24.06 -16.07 -4.17
C THR A 579 24.47 -15.39 -2.86
N ARG A 580 23.56 -15.27 -1.88
CA ARG A 580 23.80 -14.68 -0.56
C ARG A 580 24.46 -15.62 0.45
N SER A 581 24.32 -16.93 0.27
CA SER A 581 24.95 -17.93 1.13
C SER A 581 26.43 -18.17 0.81
N GLY A 582 26.96 -17.58 -0.26
CA GLY A 582 28.37 -17.63 -0.64
C GLY A 582 28.81 -16.27 -1.21
N ALA A 583 30.00 -15.80 -0.83
CA ALA A 583 30.61 -14.52 -1.18
C ALA A 583 30.35 -14.08 -2.63
N ALA A 584 30.26 -12.75 -2.84
CA ALA A 584 30.04 -12.09 -4.12
C ALA A 584 30.84 -12.74 -5.26
N VAL A 585 30.17 -13.52 -6.10
CA VAL A 585 30.75 -14.11 -7.29
C VAL A 585 30.18 -13.37 -8.50
N HIS A 586 31.02 -12.57 -9.14
CA HIS A 586 30.80 -12.15 -10.51
C HIS A 586 30.86 -13.39 -11.41
N VAL A 587 29.74 -14.05 -11.63
CA VAL A 587 29.69 -15.18 -12.57
C VAL A 587 29.54 -14.63 -13.98
N LYS A 588 30.65 -14.46 -14.67
CA LYS A 588 30.65 -14.55 -16.14
C LYS A 588 30.31 -15.99 -16.47
N ALA A 589 29.13 -16.24 -17.06
CA ALA A 589 28.85 -17.53 -17.67
C ALA A 589 29.81 -17.70 -18.85
N SER A 590 30.84 -18.52 -18.66
CA SER A 590 31.69 -19.00 -19.73
C SER A 590 30.86 -19.92 -20.63
N ALA A 591 30.98 -19.66 -21.95
CA ALA A 591 30.64 -20.42 -23.17
C ALA A 591 29.34 -21.21 -23.18
#